data_f4e51536dfedcb4261b864bb393f0ef4
#
_entry.id   f4e51536dfedcb4261b864bb393f0ef4
#
_cell.length_a   1.000
_cell.length_b   1.000
_cell.length_c   1.000
_cell.angle_alpha   90.00
_cell.angle_beta   90.00
_cell.angle_gamma   90.00
#
_symmetry.space_group_name_H-M   'P 1'
#
loop_
_entity.id
_entity.type
_entity.pdbx_description
1 polymer ?
#
loop_
_entity_poly.entity_id
_entity_poly.type
_entity_poly.pdbx_seq_one_letter_code
_entity_poly.pdbx_strand_id
1 'polypeptide(L)'
;MPGESAKAKAKAAAWGAAATVVLAGLIVAGSRNLAHFDAALVGYTFAVLFATFGVVYRYAMWLQRPPTALYWRKGWGLFLRRRRTGRNLVQLAGRMAGGVAFNAFIWKRNWARAAAHLLIMWGCILAAAVTFPLVFGWVHFASAPGRLDLYQAYVFGFPAQTFPVESLTGFIVFHMLVWASFLVIAG
;
A
#
# COMPACT_ATOMS: atom_id res chain seq x y z
N MET A 1 2.06 -12.80 28.53
CA MET A 1 3.29 -13.58 28.33
C MET A 1 4.39 -12.95 29.16
N PRO A 2 4.92 -13.59 30.21
CA PRO A 2 6.01 -13.05 31.01
C PRO A 2 7.31 -13.23 30.24
N GLY A 3 8.07 -12.16 30.04
CA GLY A 3 9.45 -12.21 29.59
C GLY A 3 9.86 -11.51 28.31
N GLU A 4 9.03 -10.66 27.69
CA GLU A 4 9.55 -9.80 26.63
C GLU A 4 10.39 -8.69 27.26
N SER A 5 11.71 -8.69 27.00
CA SER A 5 12.63 -7.74 27.63
C SER A 5 12.23 -6.30 27.28
N ALA A 6 12.40 -5.38 28.23
CA ALA A 6 12.16 -3.95 28.02
C ALA A 6 12.91 -3.41 26.78
N LYS A 7 14.12 -3.93 26.53
CA LYS A 7 14.93 -3.61 25.33
C LYS A 7 14.24 -4.01 24.03
N ALA A 8 13.56 -5.17 23.98
CA ALA A 8 12.83 -5.61 22.78
C ALA A 8 11.65 -4.70 22.47
N LYS A 9 10.88 -4.33 23.50
CA LYS A 9 9.76 -3.40 23.40
C LYS A 9 10.22 -2.01 22.94
N ALA A 10 11.28 -1.49 23.55
CA ALA A 10 11.86 -0.19 23.18
C ALA A 10 12.34 -0.18 21.72
N LYS A 11 13.02 -1.23 21.26
CA LYS A 11 13.48 -1.38 19.88
C LYS A 11 12.30 -1.46 18.91
N ALA A 12 11.26 -2.19 19.24
CA ALA A 12 10.05 -2.28 18.40
C ALA A 12 9.31 -0.94 18.33
N ALA A 13 9.21 -0.22 19.46
CA ALA A 13 8.63 1.11 19.52
C ALA A 13 9.42 2.12 18.66
N ALA A 14 10.75 2.05 18.70
CA ALA A 14 11.60 2.90 17.87
C ALA A 14 11.37 2.65 16.37
N TRP A 15 11.24 1.40 15.94
CA TRP A 15 10.92 1.08 14.54
C TRP A 15 9.50 1.54 14.16
N GLY A 16 8.52 1.34 15.05
CA GLY A 16 7.16 1.85 14.84
C GLY A 16 7.13 3.36 14.69
N ALA A 17 7.79 4.09 15.62
CA ALA A 17 7.88 5.53 15.56
C ALA A 17 8.61 6.02 14.29
N ALA A 18 9.75 5.41 13.95
CA ALA A 18 10.48 5.77 12.73
C ALA A 18 9.63 5.60 11.47
N ALA A 19 8.93 4.48 11.32
CA ALA A 19 8.05 4.24 10.18
C ALA A 19 6.91 5.27 10.11
N THR A 20 6.30 5.60 11.26
CA THR A 20 5.24 6.60 11.35
C THR A 20 5.73 8.00 10.97
N VAL A 21 6.90 8.40 11.48
CA VAL A 21 7.54 9.69 11.15
C VAL A 21 7.89 9.76 9.66
N VAL A 22 8.43 8.68 9.09
CA VAL A 22 8.71 8.62 7.65
C VAL A 22 7.44 8.78 6.84
N LEU A 23 6.36 8.06 7.18
CA LEU A 23 5.09 8.20 6.48
C LEU A 23 4.50 9.61 6.62
N ALA A 24 4.52 10.19 7.82
CA ALA A 24 4.09 11.57 8.04
C ALA A 24 4.91 12.56 7.21
N GLY A 25 6.24 12.39 7.17
CA GLY A 25 7.12 13.19 6.32
C GLY A 25 6.81 13.06 4.82
N LEU A 26 6.51 11.83 4.36
CA LEU A 26 6.10 11.60 2.97
C LEU A 26 4.74 12.24 2.64
N ILE A 27 3.80 12.25 3.60
CA ILE A 27 2.51 12.94 3.44
C ILE A 27 2.75 14.44 3.29
N VAL A 28 3.52 15.05 4.18
CA VAL A 28 3.83 16.49 4.12
C VAL A 28 4.57 16.85 2.84
N ALA A 29 5.62 16.11 2.50
CA ALA A 29 6.42 16.38 1.30
C ALA A 29 5.62 16.16 0.01
N GLY A 30 4.89 15.05 -0.08
CA GLY A 30 4.14 14.69 -1.29
C GLY A 30 2.91 15.55 -1.53
N SER A 31 2.33 16.14 -0.47
CA SER A 31 1.21 17.09 -0.55
C SER A 31 1.62 18.56 -0.70
N ARG A 32 2.90 18.84 -0.94
CA ARG A 32 3.47 20.20 -0.96
C ARG A 32 3.13 21.00 0.30
N ASN A 33 3.61 20.51 1.44
CA ASN A 33 3.34 21.08 2.76
C ASN A 33 1.84 21.18 3.08
N LEU A 34 1.12 20.09 2.82
CA LEU A 34 -0.32 19.94 3.04
C LEU A 34 -1.22 20.86 2.18
N ALA A 35 -0.68 21.51 1.16
CA ALA A 35 -1.48 22.36 0.27
C ALA A 35 -2.56 21.58 -0.51
N HIS A 36 -2.31 20.33 -0.80
CA HIS A 36 -3.23 19.43 -1.51
C HIS A 36 -3.79 18.31 -0.62
N PHE A 37 -3.59 18.42 0.70
CA PHE A 37 -4.12 17.47 1.67
C PHE A 37 -5.61 17.67 1.86
N ASP A 38 -6.39 16.57 1.90
CA ASP A 38 -7.82 16.64 2.16
C ASP A 38 -8.08 16.77 3.67
N ALA A 39 -8.36 17.99 4.12
CA ALA A 39 -8.63 18.30 5.52
C ALA A 39 -9.88 17.58 6.07
N ALA A 40 -10.86 17.24 5.20
CA ALA A 40 -12.04 16.49 5.62
C ALA A 40 -11.70 15.06 6.07
N LEU A 41 -10.58 14.53 5.58
CA LEU A 41 -10.13 13.17 5.88
C LEU A 41 -8.96 13.12 6.88
N VAL A 42 -8.74 14.17 7.65
CA VAL A 42 -7.69 14.24 8.68
C VAL A 42 -7.76 13.10 9.68
N GLY A 43 -8.96 12.73 10.13
CA GLY A 43 -9.17 11.59 11.03
C GLY A 43 -8.71 10.26 10.43
N TYR A 44 -8.92 10.08 9.13
CA TYR A 44 -8.45 8.91 8.39
C TYR A 44 -6.92 8.84 8.35
N THR A 45 -6.26 9.97 8.14
CA THR A 45 -4.79 10.05 8.16
C THR A 45 -4.22 9.69 9.54
N PHE A 46 -4.81 10.20 10.63
CA PHE A 46 -4.41 9.81 11.97
C PHE A 46 -4.59 8.31 12.22
N ALA A 47 -5.71 7.73 11.78
CA ALA A 47 -5.95 6.29 11.88
C ALA A 47 -4.88 5.48 11.14
N VAL A 48 -4.47 5.91 9.94
CA VAL A 48 -3.41 5.25 9.16
C VAL A 48 -2.04 5.38 9.83
N LEU A 49 -1.69 6.54 10.37
CA LEU A 49 -0.44 6.74 11.11
C LEU A 49 -0.41 5.85 12.36
N PHE A 50 -1.51 5.79 13.12
CA PHE A 50 -1.64 4.91 14.28
C PHE A 50 -1.53 3.42 13.89
N ALA A 51 -2.22 3.01 12.83
CA ALA A 51 -2.16 1.66 12.30
C ALA A 51 -0.72 1.30 11.84
N THR A 52 -0.03 2.23 11.17
CA THR A 52 1.37 2.06 10.75
C THR A 52 2.26 1.79 11.95
N PHE A 53 2.16 2.59 13.01
CA PHE A 53 2.89 2.34 14.25
C PHE A 53 2.59 0.93 14.81
N GLY A 54 1.31 0.60 14.96
CA GLY A 54 0.88 -0.67 15.54
C GLY A 54 1.35 -1.89 14.76
N VAL A 55 1.22 -1.85 13.43
CA VAL A 55 1.65 -2.93 12.53
C VAL A 55 3.17 -3.11 12.60
N VAL A 56 3.93 -2.03 12.45
CA VAL A 56 5.40 -2.08 12.48
C VAL A 56 5.91 -2.52 13.84
N TYR A 57 5.33 -2.00 14.94
CA TYR A 57 5.66 -2.42 16.29
C TYR A 57 5.46 -3.94 16.48
N ARG A 58 4.28 -4.45 16.11
CA ARG A 58 3.98 -5.88 16.24
C ARG A 58 4.89 -6.74 15.38
N TYR A 59 5.17 -6.30 14.16
CA TYR A 59 6.06 -7.02 13.25
C TYR A 59 7.50 -7.02 13.77
N ALA A 60 7.99 -5.88 14.26
CA ALA A 60 9.31 -5.79 14.90
C ALA A 60 9.44 -6.64 16.15
N MET A 61 8.39 -6.72 16.99
CA MET A 61 8.35 -7.64 18.13
C MET A 61 8.42 -9.10 17.69
N TRP A 62 7.67 -9.46 16.66
CA TRP A 62 7.67 -10.82 16.12
C TRP A 62 9.03 -11.22 15.53
N LEU A 63 9.69 -10.32 14.82
CA LEU A 63 11.01 -10.55 14.23
C LEU A 63 12.13 -10.71 15.27
N GLN A 64 11.93 -10.29 16.52
CA GLN A 64 12.91 -10.42 17.60
C GLN A 64 12.82 -11.78 18.33
N ARG A 65 11.77 -12.56 18.14
CA ARG A 65 11.63 -13.88 18.75
C ARG A 65 12.68 -14.85 18.19
N PRO A 66 13.32 -15.68 19.03
CA PRO A 66 14.48 -16.47 18.62
C PRO A 66 14.33 -17.27 17.33
N PRO A 67 13.27 -18.05 17.08
CA PRO A 67 13.17 -18.80 15.82
C PRO A 67 13.04 -17.87 14.62
N THR A 68 12.20 -16.84 14.71
CA THR A 68 11.96 -15.89 13.59
C THR A 68 13.18 -15.02 13.30
N ALA A 69 13.88 -14.55 14.35
CA ALA A 69 15.10 -13.76 14.19
C ALA A 69 16.20 -14.55 13.46
N LEU A 70 16.32 -15.85 13.75
CA LEU A 70 17.29 -16.71 13.07
C LEU A 70 16.94 -16.89 11.58
N TYR A 71 15.67 -17.21 11.28
CA TYR A 71 15.20 -17.37 9.91
C TYR A 71 15.31 -16.07 9.11
N TRP A 72 14.97 -14.93 9.70
CA TRP A 72 15.09 -13.62 9.08
C TRP A 72 16.53 -13.31 8.67
N ARG A 73 17.49 -13.44 9.61
CA ARG A 73 18.91 -13.18 9.32
C ARG A 73 19.48 -14.14 8.27
N LYS A 74 19.21 -15.44 8.42
CA LYS A 74 19.67 -16.43 7.44
C LYS A 74 19.02 -16.25 6.08
N GLY A 75 17.71 -15.93 6.04
CA GLY A 75 16.97 -15.67 4.83
C GLY A 75 17.57 -14.50 4.04
N TRP A 76 17.80 -13.36 4.70
CA TRP A 76 18.44 -12.22 4.04
C TRP A 76 19.87 -12.50 3.60
N GLY A 77 20.67 -13.20 4.39
CA GLY A 77 22.03 -13.60 4.01
C GLY A 77 22.08 -14.50 2.77
N LEU A 78 21.09 -15.40 2.62
CA LEU A 78 20.96 -16.24 1.44
C LEU A 78 20.40 -15.46 0.22
N PHE A 79 19.41 -14.60 0.47
CA PHE A 79 18.75 -13.81 -0.57
C PHE A 79 19.72 -12.82 -1.24
N LEU A 80 20.50 -12.09 -0.43
CA LEU A 80 21.44 -11.06 -0.89
C LEU A 80 22.79 -11.64 -1.32
N ARG A 81 22.95 -12.95 -1.41
CA ARG A 81 24.20 -13.55 -1.85
C ARG A 81 24.51 -13.14 -3.29
N ARG A 82 25.50 -12.26 -3.46
CA ARG A 82 25.84 -11.50 -4.68
C ARG A 82 25.72 -12.30 -6.00
N ARG A 83 26.09 -13.57 -6.01
CA ARG A 83 26.05 -14.42 -7.22
C ARG A 83 24.64 -14.93 -7.58
N ARG A 84 23.63 -14.77 -6.71
CA ARG A 84 22.29 -15.36 -6.88
C ARG A 84 21.15 -14.37 -6.70
N THR A 85 21.42 -13.10 -6.36
CA THR A 85 20.39 -12.10 -6.03
C THR A 85 19.39 -11.91 -7.15
N GLY A 86 19.83 -11.77 -8.41
CA GLY A 86 18.92 -11.63 -9.57
C GLY A 86 17.99 -12.84 -9.73
N ARG A 87 18.53 -14.05 -9.64
CA ARG A 87 17.72 -15.27 -9.71
C ARG A 87 16.74 -15.37 -8.54
N ASN A 88 17.17 -15.02 -7.33
CA ASN A 88 16.32 -15.01 -6.16
C ASN A 88 15.18 -13.99 -6.28
N LEU A 89 15.43 -12.82 -6.86
CA LEU A 89 14.40 -11.80 -7.16
C LEU A 89 13.36 -12.32 -8.15
N VAL A 90 13.79 -12.90 -9.25
CA VAL A 90 12.88 -13.48 -10.25
C VAL A 90 12.03 -14.60 -9.64
N GLN A 91 12.65 -15.49 -8.86
CA GLN A 91 11.92 -16.55 -8.17
C GLN A 91 10.93 -16.00 -7.12
N LEU A 92 11.31 -14.96 -6.39
CA LEU A 92 10.42 -14.30 -5.43
C LEU A 92 9.25 -13.65 -6.15
N ALA A 93 9.50 -12.89 -7.22
CA ALA A 93 8.47 -12.27 -8.03
C ALA A 93 7.48 -13.30 -8.59
N GLY A 94 7.98 -14.41 -9.15
CA GLY A 94 7.15 -15.49 -9.64
C GLY A 94 6.29 -16.16 -8.56
N ARG A 95 6.87 -16.40 -7.36
CA ARG A 95 6.13 -16.94 -6.22
C ARG A 95 5.09 -15.96 -5.68
N MET A 96 5.41 -14.66 -5.64
CA MET A 96 4.45 -13.62 -5.25
C MET A 96 3.31 -13.52 -6.27
N ALA A 97 3.63 -13.49 -7.54
CA ALA A 97 2.60 -13.49 -8.60
C ALA A 97 1.69 -14.71 -8.48
N GLY A 98 2.22 -15.92 -8.46
CA GLY A 98 1.42 -17.13 -8.38
C GLY A 98 0.70 -17.31 -7.03
N GLY A 99 1.40 -17.08 -5.92
CA GLY A 99 0.89 -17.34 -4.58
C GLY A 99 0.00 -16.24 -4.02
N VAL A 100 0.33 -14.97 -4.28
CA VAL A 100 -0.40 -13.82 -3.74
C VAL A 100 -1.33 -13.23 -4.80
N ALA A 101 -0.80 -12.79 -5.96
CA ALA A 101 -1.62 -12.09 -6.94
C ALA A 101 -2.72 -12.97 -7.55
N PHE A 102 -2.42 -14.24 -7.79
CA PHE A 102 -3.36 -15.18 -8.39
C PHE A 102 -3.90 -16.22 -7.42
N ASN A 103 -3.44 -16.26 -6.17
CA ASN A 103 -3.88 -17.24 -5.15
C ASN A 103 -3.89 -18.69 -5.66
N ALA A 104 -2.86 -19.08 -6.41
CA ALA A 104 -2.80 -20.35 -7.14
C ALA A 104 -3.06 -21.60 -6.27
N PHE A 105 -2.81 -21.52 -4.95
CA PHE A 105 -3.06 -22.60 -4.02
C PHE A 105 -4.55 -22.82 -3.72
N ILE A 106 -5.40 -21.75 -3.83
CA ILE A 106 -6.85 -21.85 -3.59
C ILE A 106 -7.56 -22.46 -4.80
N TRP A 107 -7.10 -22.15 -6.02
CA TRP A 107 -7.66 -22.69 -7.26
C TRP A 107 -7.68 -24.21 -7.30
N LYS A 108 -6.66 -24.86 -6.72
CA LYS A 108 -6.56 -26.31 -6.64
C LYS A 108 -7.62 -26.95 -5.74
N ARG A 109 -8.23 -26.18 -4.85
CA ARG A 109 -9.22 -26.67 -3.89
C ARG A 109 -10.66 -26.40 -4.34
N ASN A 110 -10.94 -25.16 -4.74
CA ASN A 110 -12.26 -24.74 -5.16
C ASN A 110 -12.14 -23.45 -5.97
N TRP A 111 -12.55 -23.50 -7.22
CA TRP A 111 -12.47 -22.37 -8.14
C TRP A 111 -13.37 -21.19 -7.73
N ALA A 112 -14.60 -21.47 -7.22
CA ALA A 112 -15.52 -20.40 -6.81
C ALA A 112 -14.98 -19.63 -5.62
N ARG A 113 -14.39 -20.31 -4.62
CA ARG A 113 -13.72 -19.65 -3.49
C ARG A 113 -12.47 -18.87 -3.93
N ALA A 114 -11.75 -19.37 -4.92
CA ALA A 114 -10.60 -18.68 -5.47
C ALA A 114 -11.02 -17.39 -6.18
N ALA A 115 -12.07 -17.46 -7.00
CA ALA A 115 -12.62 -16.30 -7.70
C ALA A 115 -13.14 -15.25 -6.70
N ALA A 116 -13.97 -15.65 -5.73
CA ALA A 116 -14.46 -14.74 -4.69
C ALA A 116 -13.32 -14.06 -3.92
N HIS A 117 -12.34 -14.84 -3.49
CA HIS A 117 -11.18 -14.29 -2.76
C HIS A 117 -10.36 -13.30 -3.62
N LEU A 118 -10.16 -13.61 -4.91
CA LEU A 118 -9.46 -12.71 -5.83
C LEU A 118 -10.22 -11.41 -6.06
N LEU A 119 -11.53 -11.48 -6.24
CA LEU A 119 -12.37 -10.30 -6.45
C LEU A 119 -12.31 -9.38 -5.23
N ILE A 120 -12.52 -9.92 -4.02
CA ILE A 120 -12.43 -9.15 -2.78
C ILE A 120 -11.02 -8.56 -2.60
N MET A 121 -9.99 -9.39 -2.76
CA MET A 121 -8.61 -8.96 -2.58
C MET A 121 -8.22 -7.82 -3.54
N TRP A 122 -8.47 -7.98 -4.83
CA TRP A 122 -8.13 -6.96 -5.81
C TRP A 122 -9.02 -5.73 -5.70
N GLY A 123 -10.30 -5.89 -5.33
CA GLY A 123 -11.18 -4.77 -5.01
C GLY A 123 -10.65 -3.94 -3.84
N CYS A 124 -10.25 -4.59 -2.74
CA CYS A 124 -9.64 -3.89 -1.60
C CYS A 124 -8.29 -3.24 -1.95
N ILE A 125 -7.44 -3.90 -2.73
CA ILE A 125 -6.16 -3.33 -3.19
C ILE A 125 -6.41 -2.10 -4.06
N LEU A 126 -7.35 -2.17 -5.00
CA LEU A 126 -7.72 -1.05 -5.88
C LEU A 126 -8.29 0.12 -5.06
N ALA A 127 -9.21 -0.16 -4.13
CA ALA A 127 -9.75 0.86 -3.24
C ALA A 127 -8.64 1.57 -2.46
N ALA A 128 -7.72 0.82 -1.86
CA ALA A 128 -6.58 1.39 -1.13
C ALA A 128 -5.65 2.20 -2.04
N ALA A 129 -5.33 1.67 -3.24
CA ALA A 129 -4.46 2.32 -4.20
C ALA A 129 -5.03 3.65 -4.74
N VAL A 130 -6.35 3.81 -4.75
CA VAL A 130 -7.01 5.07 -5.12
C VAL A 130 -7.13 5.99 -3.90
N THR A 131 -7.63 5.46 -2.78
CA THR A 131 -7.99 6.28 -1.62
C THR A 131 -6.76 6.91 -0.96
N PHE A 132 -5.70 6.14 -0.68
CA PHE A 132 -4.55 6.69 0.04
C PHE A 132 -3.84 7.82 -0.70
N PRO A 133 -3.51 7.73 -2.00
CA PRO A 133 -2.88 8.84 -2.71
C PRO A 133 -3.75 10.09 -2.77
N LEU A 134 -5.07 9.95 -2.89
CA LEU A 134 -6.00 11.08 -2.89
C LEU A 134 -6.09 11.74 -1.50
N VAL A 135 -6.28 10.94 -0.45
CA VAL A 135 -6.36 11.43 0.95
C VAL A 135 -5.09 12.18 1.36
N PHE A 136 -3.93 11.64 0.99
CA PHE A 136 -2.65 12.24 1.34
C PHE A 136 -2.26 13.40 0.42
N GLY A 137 -3.05 13.71 -0.61
CA GLY A 137 -2.71 14.75 -1.58
C GLY A 137 -1.52 14.41 -2.49
N TRP A 138 -1.12 13.13 -2.54
CA TRP A 138 -0.09 12.65 -3.47
C TRP A 138 -0.57 12.65 -4.92
N VAL A 139 -1.85 12.38 -5.10
CA VAL A 139 -2.56 12.53 -6.36
C VAL A 139 -3.73 13.48 -6.14
N HIS A 140 -3.86 14.48 -6.99
CA HIS A 140 -5.02 15.37 -7.00
C HIS A 140 -5.36 15.78 -8.43
N PHE A 141 -6.57 16.23 -8.62
CA PHE A 141 -7.09 16.67 -9.91
C PHE A 141 -7.53 18.13 -9.81
N ALA A 142 -7.19 18.91 -10.80
CA ALA A 142 -7.65 20.29 -10.95
C ALA A 142 -8.13 20.54 -12.37
N SER A 143 -9.11 21.43 -12.54
CA SER A 143 -9.52 21.88 -13.88
C SER A 143 -8.37 22.61 -14.55
N ALA A 144 -8.17 22.37 -15.84
CA ALA A 144 -7.18 23.11 -16.61
C ALA A 144 -7.56 24.60 -16.69
N PRO A 145 -6.59 25.53 -16.59
CA PRO A 145 -6.87 26.96 -16.65
C PRO A 145 -7.67 27.34 -17.90
N GLY A 146 -8.83 27.98 -17.69
CA GLY A 146 -9.72 28.43 -18.76
C GLY A 146 -10.55 27.34 -19.47
N ARG A 147 -10.48 26.08 -19.02
CA ARG A 147 -11.21 24.94 -19.61
C ARG A 147 -11.78 24.03 -18.53
N LEU A 148 -13.09 24.08 -18.34
CA LEU A 148 -13.80 23.25 -17.35
C LEU A 148 -14.02 21.79 -17.82
N ASP A 149 -13.90 21.54 -19.11
CA ASP A 149 -14.01 20.22 -19.73
C ASP A 149 -12.75 19.37 -19.63
N LEU A 150 -11.60 19.99 -19.23
CA LEU A 150 -10.31 19.32 -19.11
C LEU A 150 -9.86 19.26 -17.66
N TYR A 151 -9.47 18.06 -17.22
CA TYR A 151 -8.83 17.85 -15.94
C TYR A 151 -7.34 17.59 -16.12
N GLN A 152 -6.55 18.22 -15.26
CA GLN A 152 -5.12 17.98 -15.09
C GLN A 152 -4.93 17.10 -13.86
N ALA A 153 -4.34 15.92 -14.04
CA ALA A 153 -3.86 15.09 -12.94
C ALA A 153 -2.49 15.57 -12.49
N TYR A 154 -2.31 15.64 -11.18
CA TYR A 154 -1.04 15.93 -10.54
C TYR A 154 -0.60 14.75 -9.70
N VAL A 155 0.69 14.43 -9.76
CA VAL A 155 1.32 13.39 -8.93
C VAL A 155 2.47 14.03 -8.16
N PHE A 156 2.42 13.99 -6.84
CA PHE A 156 3.33 14.71 -5.94
C PHE A 156 3.47 16.20 -6.28
N GLY A 157 2.36 16.80 -6.74
CA GLY A 157 2.30 18.20 -7.16
C GLY A 157 2.94 18.51 -8.52
N PHE A 158 3.40 17.52 -9.27
CA PHE A 158 3.85 17.69 -10.65
C PHE A 158 2.72 17.36 -11.62
N PRO A 159 2.53 18.15 -12.69
CA PRO A 159 1.54 17.84 -13.72
C PRO A 159 1.93 16.54 -14.43
N ALA A 160 1.03 15.56 -14.43
CA ALA A 160 1.26 14.26 -15.03
C ALA A 160 0.55 14.12 -16.37
N GLN A 161 -0.78 14.28 -16.40
CA GLN A 161 -1.58 14.08 -17.60
C GLN A 161 -2.81 14.97 -17.59
N THR A 162 -3.17 15.52 -18.77
CA THR A 162 -4.42 16.24 -19.00
C THR A 162 -5.35 15.37 -19.83
N PHE A 163 -6.62 15.30 -19.45
CA PHE A 163 -7.62 14.52 -20.18
C PHE A 163 -9.02 15.15 -20.07
N PRO A 164 -9.86 15.00 -21.12
CA PRO A 164 -11.25 15.42 -21.06
C PRO A 164 -12.05 14.56 -20.07
N VAL A 165 -13.00 15.17 -19.37
CA VAL A 165 -13.90 14.44 -18.44
C VAL A 165 -14.65 13.31 -19.14
N GLU A 166 -15.16 13.58 -20.34
CA GLU A 166 -15.95 12.63 -21.13
C GLU A 166 -15.11 11.58 -21.86
N SER A 167 -13.78 11.63 -21.72
CA SER A 167 -12.90 10.64 -22.32
C SER A 167 -12.95 9.29 -21.60
N LEU A 168 -12.53 8.22 -22.29
CA LEU A 168 -12.37 6.91 -21.67
C LEU A 168 -11.44 6.96 -20.43
N THR A 169 -10.39 7.79 -20.49
CA THR A 169 -9.48 7.99 -19.35
C THR A 169 -10.23 8.63 -18.17
N GLY A 170 -11.01 9.68 -18.40
CA GLY A 170 -11.85 10.31 -17.37
C GLY A 170 -12.83 9.32 -16.76
N PHE A 171 -13.53 8.57 -17.61
CA PHE A 171 -14.45 7.53 -17.15
C PHE A 171 -13.77 6.50 -16.26
N ILE A 172 -12.64 5.93 -16.68
CA ILE A 172 -11.90 4.94 -15.87
C ILE A 172 -11.42 5.55 -14.55
N VAL A 173 -10.76 6.69 -14.59
CA VAL A 173 -10.14 7.33 -13.41
C VAL A 173 -11.18 7.69 -12.36
N PHE A 174 -12.28 8.35 -12.76
CA PHE A 174 -13.30 8.79 -11.79
C PHE A 174 -14.22 7.65 -11.31
N HIS A 175 -14.23 6.50 -11.99
CA HIS A 175 -15.02 5.34 -11.56
C HIS A 175 -14.19 4.23 -10.90
N MET A 176 -12.90 4.46 -10.63
CA MET A 176 -12.05 3.39 -10.03
C MET A 176 -12.59 2.85 -8.71
N LEU A 177 -13.13 3.70 -7.82
CA LEU A 177 -13.74 3.25 -6.56
C LEU A 177 -15.06 2.50 -6.79
N VAL A 178 -15.81 2.85 -7.82
CA VAL A 178 -17.03 2.12 -8.23
C VAL A 178 -16.64 0.71 -8.69
N TRP A 179 -15.62 0.58 -9.53
CA TRP A 179 -15.11 -0.72 -9.95
C TRP A 179 -14.58 -1.55 -8.77
N ALA A 180 -13.87 -0.91 -7.85
CA ALA A 180 -13.42 -1.58 -6.62
C ALA A 180 -14.59 -2.13 -5.81
N SER A 181 -15.66 -1.35 -5.67
CA SER A 181 -16.88 -1.76 -4.96
C SER A 181 -17.56 -2.94 -5.64
N PHE A 182 -17.69 -2.92 -6.97
CA PHE A 182 -18.25 -4.05 -7.72
C PHE A 182 -17.42 -5.33 -7.53
N LEU A 183 -16.10 -5.24 -7.54
CA LEU A 183 -15.23 -6.39 -7.29
C LEU A 183 -15.47 -6.98 -5.90
N VAL A 184 -15.59 -6.13 -4.87
CA VAL A 184 -15.80 -6.59 -3.49
C VAL A 184 -17.20 -7.18 -3.30
N ILE A 185 -18.23 -6.59 -3.92
CA ILE A 185 -19.62 -7.10 -3.80
C ILE A 185 -19.81 -8.41 -4.55
N ALA A 186 -19.14 -8.58 -5.69
CA ALA A 186 -19.24 -9.80 -6.50
C ALA A 186 -18.44 -10.98 -5.92
N GLY A 187 -17.47 -10.72 -5.03
CA GLY A 187 -16.66 -11.73 -4.34
C GLY A 187 -17.25 -12.19 -3.02
#